data_05a5df45a33da47ebeb08983579a2f67
#
_entry.id   05a5df45a33da47ebeb08983579a2f67
#
_cell.length_a   1.000
_cell.length_b   1.000
_cell.length_c   1.000
_cell.angle_alpha   90.00
_cell.angle_beta   90.00
_cell.angle_gamma   90.00
#
_symmetry.space_group_name_H-M   'P 1'
#
loop_
_entity.id
_entity.type
_entity.pdbx_description
1 polymer ?
#
loop_
_entity_poly.entity_id
_entity_poly.type
_entity_poly.pdbx_seq_one_letter_code
_entity_poly.pdbx_strand_id
1 'polypeptide(L)'
;MRPRSARCLSATLAAFVLLPAAVQAQINPFRGGPGLSPEDNRLLFESIERLNAAEPAKAGRSEAWSNPQTSTSGTSTLLRVFHSGGMACHLVRNHIVVAGQPPGRDYRLTWCRTPSGEWKIKA
;
A
#
# COMPACT_ATOMS: atom_id res chain seq x y z
N MET A 1 -74.44 -13.05 17.52
CA MET A 1 -73.05 -13.61 17.40
C MET A 1 -72.20 -12.72 16.50
N ARG A 2 -71.21 -12.11 17.03
CA ARG A 2 -70.29 -11.31 16.25
C ARG A 2 -68.99 -12.13 15.99
N PRO A 3 -68.50 -12.26 14.75
CA PRO A 3 -67.26 -12.94 14.51
C PRO A 3 -66.08 -12.04 14.95
N ARG A 4 -65.21 -12.60 15.76
CA ARG A 4 -63.97 -11.97 16.17
C ARG A 4 -62.98 -12.05 15.00
N SER A 5 -62.63 -10.89 14.45
CA SER A 5 -61.58 -10.77 13.44
C SER A 5 -60.22 -11.04 14.10
N ALA A 6 -59.60 -12.15 13.77
CA ALA A 6 -58.22 -12.40 14.07
C ALA A 6 -57.33 -11.54 13.18
N ARG A 7 -56.63 -10.57 13.79
CA ARG A 7 -55.58 -9.81 13.09
C ARG A 7 -54.33 -10.65 13.06
N CYS A 8 -53.99 -11.18 11.89
CA CYS A 8 -52.66 -11.74 11.65
C CYS A 8 -51.64 -10.60 11.63
N LEU A 9 -50.79 -10.51 12.65
CA LEU A 9 -49.59 -9.70 12.63
C LEU A 9 -48.53 -10.44 11.80
N SER A 10 -48.34 -10.00 10.56
CA SER A 10 -47.21 -10.44 9.75
C SER A 10 -45.96 -9.76 10.24
N ALA A 11 -45.16 -10.49 11.00
CA ALA A 11 -43.81 -10.06 11.37
C ALA A 11 -42.90 -10.25 10.13
N THR A 12 -42.57 -9.17 9.46
CA THR A 12 -41.57 -9.15 8.41
C THR A 12 -40.20 -9.22 9.08
N LEU A 13 -39.56 -10.38 9.07
CA LEU A 13 -38.17 -10.51 9.41
C LEU A 13 -37.31 -9.87 8.30
N ALA A 14 -36.77 -8.70 8.57
CA ALA A 14 -35.74 -8.11 7.72
C ALA A 14 -34.45 -8.92 7.92
N ALA A 15 -34.13 -9.78 6.96
CA ALA A 15 -32.84 -10.47 6.92
C ALA A 15 -31.74 -9.44 6.60
N PHE A 16 -30.97 -9.01 7.60
CA PHE A 16 -29.74 -8.27 7.41
C PHE A 16 -28.72 -9.22 6.79
N VAL A 17 -28.50 -9.11 5.48
CA VAL A 17 -27.40 -9.77 4.80
C VAL A 17 -26.12 -8.99 5.14
N LEU A 18 -25.35 -9.49 6.11
CA LEU A 18 -24.00 -9.04 6.36
C LEU A 18 -23.13 -9.50 5.19
N LEU A 19 -22.89 -8.61 4.23
CA LEU A 19 -21.89 -8.84 3.18
C LEU A 19 -20.51 -8.87 3.87
N PRO A 20 -19.73 -9.94 3.69
CA PRO A 20 -18.36 -9.94 4.20
C PRO A 20 -17.60 -8.82 3.50
N ALA A 21 -17.00 -7.92 4.28
CA ALA A 21 -16.05 -6.95 3.76
C ALA A 21 -14.93 -7.74 3.09
N ALA A 22 -14.78 -7.56 1.78
CA ALA A 22 -13.66 -8.14 1.06
C ALA A 22 -12.38 -7.55 1.65
N VAL A 23 -11.65 -8.35 2.44
CA VAL A 23 -10.31 -8.02 2.88
C VAL A 23 -9.46 -8.05 1.63
N GLN A 24 -9.21 -6.87 1.04
CA GLN A 24 -8.24 -6.75 -0.02
C GLN A 24 -6.87 -7.08 0.59
N ALA A 25 -6.36 -8.25 0.24
CA ALA A 25 -4.99 -8.61 0.59
C ALA A 25 -4.07 -7.59 -0.09
N GLN A 26 -3.48 -6.69 0.71
CA GLN A 26 -2.44 -5.79 0.23
C GLN A 26 -1.27 -6.66 -0.20
N ILE A 27 -0.97 -6.64 -1.49
CA ILE A 27 0.21 -7.32 -2.02
C ILE A 27 1.42 -6.55 -1.47
N ASN A 28 2.11 -7.15 -0.50
CA ASN A 28 3.38 -6.63 -0.05
C ASN A 28 4.47 -7.14 -1.01
N PRO A 29 5.05 -6.26 -1.86
CA PRO A 29 6.06 -6.65 -2.84
C PRO A 29 7.36 -7.14 -2.19
N PHE A 30 7.54 -6.90 -0.89
CA PHE A 30 8.69 -7.33 -0.11
C PHE A 30 8.42 -8.63 0.67
N ARG A 31 7.27 -9.27 0.42
CA ARG A 31 6.92 -10.54 1.06
C ARG A 31 7.89 -11.63 0.62
N GLY A 32 8.54 -12.30 1.59
CA GLY A 32 9.64 -13.21 1.33
C GLY A 32 10.99 -12.52 1.15
N GLY A 33 11.03 -11.20 1.29
CA GLY A 33 12.22 -10.37 1.24
C GLY A 33 12.98 -10.31 2.58
N PRO A 34 13.51 -9.14 2.95
CA PRO A 34 14.54 -9.01 3.99
C PRO A 34 14.06 -9.14 5.44
N GLY A 35 12.87 -9.65 5.73
CA GLY A 35 12.40 -9.82 7.10
C GLY A 35 12.07 -8.50 7.81
N LEU A 36 11.36 -7.62 7.12
CA LEU A 36 10.95 -6.33 7.67
C LEU A 36 9.83 -6.49 8.70
N SER A 37 9.94 -5.76 9.81
CA SER A 37 8.85 -5.63 10.78
C SER A 37 7.68 -4.82 10.17
N PRO A 38 6.46 -4.86 10.78
CA PRO A 38 5.37 -4.01 10.35
C PRO A 38 5.74 -2.52 10.36
N GLU A 39 6.51 -2.07 11.35
CA GLU A 39 6.97 -0.69 11.45
C GLU A 39 8.00 -0.36 10.36
N ASP A 40 8.94 -1.26 10.07
CA ASP A 40 9.88 -1.09 8.95
C ASP A 40 9.14 -0.90 7.62
N ASN A 41 8.13 -1.71 7.37
CA ASN A 41 7.27 -1.59 6.19
C ASN A 41 6.55 -0.24 6.14
N ARG A 42 6.00 0.23 7.26
CA ARG A 42 5.34 1.53 7.34
C ARG A 42 6.30 2.66 6.96
N LEU A 43 7.49 2.68 7.53
CA LEU A 43 8.52 3.68 7.26
C LEU A 43 9.00 3.65 5.79
N LEU A 44 9.17 2.45 5.25
CA LEU A 44 9.53 2.25 3.85
C LEU A 44 8.46 2.82 2.91
N PHE A 45 7.19 2.47 3.12
CA PHE A 45 6.11 2.98 2.27
C PHE A 45 5.92 4.49 2.41
N GLU A 46 6.05 5.06 3.59
CA GLU A 46 6.04 6.51 3.77
C GLU A 46 7.16 7.22 3.00
N SER A 47 8.36 6.63 2.96
CA SER A 47 9.47 7.19 2.18
C SER A 47 9.15 7.19 0.67
N ILE A 48 8.52 6.13 0.18
CA ILE A 48 8.08 6.03 -1.21
C ILE A 48 6.96 7.04 -1.51
N GLU A 49 6.01 7.21 -0.61
CA GLU A 49 4.93 8.21 -0.75
C GLU A 49 5.49 9.63 -0.84
N ARG A 50 6.41 9.98 0.04
CA ARG A 50 7.08 11.30 -0.02
C ARG A 50 7.82 11.49 -1.34
N LEU A 51 8.51 10.45 -1.80
CA LEU A 51 9.25 10.50 -3.06
C LEU A 51 8.32 10.69 -4.26
N ASN A 52 7.20 9.96 -4.30
CA ASN A 52 6.23 10.05 -5.38
C ASN A 52 5.44 11.36 -5.36
N ALA A 53 5.19 11.94 -4.19
CA ALA A 53 4.46 13.20 -4.03
C ALA A 53 5.33 14.45 -4.30
N ALA A 54 6.64 14.32 -4.29
CA ALA A 54 7.54 15.46 -4.45
C ALA A 54 7.46 16.07 -5.86
N GLU A 55 7.31 17.40 -5.92
CA GLU A 55 7.21 18.16 -7.16
C GLU A 55 8.38 19.15 -7.28
N PRO A 56 8.99 19.28 -8.47
CA PRO A 56 8.81 18.41 -9.64
C PRO A 56 9.41 17.02 -9.40
N ALA A 57 8.87 16.02 -10.08
CA ALA A 57 9.45 14.68 -10.04
C ALA A 57 10.80 14.72 -10.78
N LYS A 58 11.87 14.34 -10.08
CA LYS A 58 13.24 14.42 -10.59
C LYS A 58 14.01 13.15 -10.30
N ALA A 59 14.51 12.51 -11.34
CA ALA A 59 15.42 11.37 -11.19
C ALA A 59 16.64 11.74 -10.34
N GLY A 60 17.04 10.84 -9.45
CA GLY A 60 18.12 11.05 -8.49
C GLY A 60 17.63 11.53 -7.11
N ARG A 61 16.40 12.00 -6.96
CA ARG A 61 15.84 12.34 -5.66
C ARG A 61 15.73 11.10 -4.79
N SER A 62 16.06 11.24 -3.52
CA SER A 62 16.02 10.16 -2.54
C SER A 62 15.30 10.58 -1.26
N GLU A 63 14.68 9.59 -0.63
CA GLU A 63 14.09 9.67 0.71
C GLU A 63 14.62 8.53 1.57
N ALA A 64 15.16 8.87 2.73
CA ALA A 64 15.70 7.91 3.67
C ALA A 64 14.74 7.63 4.82
N TRP A 65 14.83 6.44 5.38
CA TRP A 65 14.13 6.06 6.60
C TRP A 65 15.01 5.18 7.49
N SER A 66 14.73 5.18 8.76
CA SER A 66 15.39 4.31 9.72
C SER A 66 14.45 3.95 10.86
N ASN A 67 14.59 2.73 11.37
CA ASN A 67 13.86 2.27 12.54
C ASN A 67 14.84 1.94 13.66
N PRO A 68 14.92 2.78 14.71
CA PRO A 68 15.85 2.55 15.83
C PRO A 68 15.57 1.26 16.60
N GLN A 69 14.32 0.79 16.61
CA GLN A 69 13.92 -0.41 17.35
C GLN A 69 14.45 -1.70 16.72
N THR A 70 14.53 -1.74 15.39
CA THR A 70 15.03 -2.90 14.64
C THR A 70 16.44 -2.69 14.10
N SER A 71 16.95 -1.46 14.13
CA SER A 71 18.18 -1.03 13.45
C SER A 71 18.16 -1.30 11.94
N THR A 72 16.97 -1.38 11.37
CA THR A 72 16.76 -1.51 9.93
C THR A 72 16.60 -0.13 9.32
N SER A 73 17.17 0.08 8.17
CA SER A 73 17.14 1.36 7.46
C SER A 73 17.03 1.16 5.95
N GLY A 74 16.68 2.20 5.25
CA GLY A 74 16.64 2.16 3.81
C GLY A 74 16.61 3.53 3.16
N THR A 75 16.75 3.52 1.85
CA THR A 75 16.68 4.70 1.00
C THR A 75 15.89 4.36 -0.25
N SER A 76 14.86 5.15 -0.52
CA SER A 76 14.09 5.09 -1.76
C SER A 76 14.60 6.15 -2.71
N THR A 77 15.01 5.76 -3.92
CA THR A 77 15.56 6.65 -4.93
C THR A 77 14.75 6.59 -6.21
N LEU A 78 14.36 7.76 -6.72
CA LEU A 78 13.68 7.87 -8.01
C LEU A 78 14.72 7.70 -9.12
N LEU A 79 14.64 6.58 -9.84
CA LEU A 79 15.57 6.27 -10.92
C LEU A 79 15.11 6.84 -12.25
N ARG A 80 13.81 6.82 -12.52
CA ARG A 80 13.25 7.20 -13.80
C ARG A 80 11.83 7.73 -13.65
N VAL A 81 11.53 8.78 -14.41
CA VAL A 81 10.18 9.35 -14.59
C VAL A 81 9.75 9.07 -16.01
N PHE A 82 8.59 8.49 -16.22
CA PHE A 82 8.09 8.14 -17.54
C PHE A 82 6.56 8.07 -17.57
N HIS A 83 5.98 7.86 -18.73
CA HIS A 83 4.55 7.64 -18.91
C HIS A 83 4.30 6.24 -19.47
N SER A 84 3.25 5.60 -18.99
CA SER A 84 2.80 4.29 -19.46
C SER A 84 1.29 4.21 -19.39
N GLY A 85 0.63 3.85 -20.49
CA GLY A 85 -0.83 3.80 -20.55
C GLY A 85 -1.53 5.11 -20.19
N GLY A 86 -0.93 6.26 -20.52
CA GLY A 86 -1.44 7.59 -20.18
C GLY A 86 -1.25 8.01 -18.72
N MET A 87 -0.59 7.19 -17.91
CA MET A 87 -0.31 7.48 -16.50
C MET A 87 1.14 7.94 -16.31
N ALA A 88 1.34 8.87 -15.37
CA ALA A 88 2.67 9.20 -14.88
C ALA A 88 3.20 8.01 -14.07
N CYS A 89 4.43 7.57 -14.34
CA CYS A 89 5.06 6.43 -13.69
C CYS A 89 6.46 6.77 -13.18
N HIS A 90 6.83 6.16 -12.08
CA HIS A 90 8.13 6.28 -11.43
C HIS A 90 8.75 4.90 -11.26
N LEU A 91 9.99 4.72 -11.70
CA LEU A 91 10.82 3.59 -11.31
C LEU A 91 11.58 3.98 -10.05
N VAL A 92 11.34 3.26 -8.97
CA VAL A 92 11.93 3.52 -7.65
C VAL A 92 12.81 2.35 -7.24
N ARG A 93 14.05 2.65 -6.87
CA ARG A 93 14.95 1.70 -6.21
C ARG A 93 14.82 1.87 -4.71
N ASN A 94 14.62 0.77 -4.00
CA ASN A 94 14.61 0.73 -2.55
C ASN A 94 15.84 -0.06 -2.09
N HIS A 95 16.81 0.63 -1.51
CA HIS A 95 17.95 0.00 -0.87
C HIS A 95 17.62 -0.24 0.59
N ILE A 96 17.65 -1.48 1.06
CA ILE A 96 17.24 -1.86 2.42
C ILE A 96 18.39 -2.58 3.10
N VAL A 97 18.75 -2.09 4.28
CA VAL A 97 19.78 -2.67 5.15
C VAL A 97 19.12 -3.17 6.42
N VAL A 98 19.03 -4.49 6.55
CA VAL A 98 18.54 -5.15 7.77
C VAL A 98 19.70 -5.31 8.74
N ALA A 99 19.47 -5.00 10.02
CA ALA A 99 20.47 -5.17 11.07
C ALA A 99 21.06 -6.59 11.06
N GLY A 100 22.38 -6.69 11.10
CA GLY A 100 23.11 -7.94 11.05
C GLY A 100 23.20 -8.60 9.66
N GLN A 101 22.68 -7.94 8.60
CA GLN A 101 22.70 -8.44 7.22
C GLN A 101 23.25 -7.40 6.23
N PRO A 102 24.44 -6.77 6.49
CA PRO A 102 25.06 -5.89 5.50
C PRO A 102 25.49 -6.71 4.25
N PRO A 103 25.65 -6.09 3.08
CA PRO A 103 25.60 -4.65 2.79
C PRO A 103 24.22 -4.10 2.43
N GLY A 104 23.15 -4.89 2.54
CA GLY A 104 21.81 -4.52 2.11
C GLY A 104 21.46 -5.06 0.72
N ARG A 105 20.21 -4.82 0.31
CA ARG A 105 19.67 -5.30 -0.96
C ARG A 105 18.87 -4.22 -1.66
N ASP A 106 18.89 -4.27 -2.98
CA ASP A 106 18.13 -3.38 -3.84
C ASP A 106 16.87 -4.07 -4.36
N TYR A 107 15.76 -3.35 -4.28
CA TYR A 107 14.47 -3.74 -4.86
C TYR A 107 14.00 -2.62 -5.77
N ARG A 108 13.59 -2.95 -6.99
CA ARG A 108 13.08 -1.99 -7.96
C ARG A 108 11.60 -2.21 -8.18
N LEU A 109 10.81 -1.16 -8.05
CA LEU A 109 9.37 -1.17 -8.24
C LEU A 109 8.96 -0.01 -9.15
N THR A 110 8.02 -0.30 -10.02
CA THR A 110 7.36 0.74 -10.82
C THR A 110 6.06 1.15 -10.15
N TRP A 111 5.91 2.44 -9.93
CA TRP A 111 4.71 3.07 -9.39
C TRP A 111 4.07 3.93 -10.46
N CYS A 112 2.77 3.78 -10.67
CA CYS A 112 2.03 4.62 -11.61
C CYS A 112 0.87 5.31 -10.90
N ARG A 113 0.64 6.58 -11.26
CA ARG A 113 -0.44 7.38 -10.72
C ARG A 113 -1.73 7.05 -11.44
N THR A 114 -2.73 6.58 -10.71
CA THR A 114 -4.06 6.28 -11.24
C THR A 114 -4.82 7.58 -11.55
N PRO A 115 -5.91 7.52 -12.35
CA PRO A 115 -6.75 8.70 -12.61
C PRO A 115 -7.33 9.34 -11.34
N SER A 116 -7.51 8.57 -10.26
CA SER A 116 -7.93 9.07 -8.93
C SER A 116 -6.83 9.80 -8.17
N GLY A 117 -5.59 9.80 -8.68
CA GLY A 117 -4.43 10.45 -8.06
C GLY A 117 -3.62 9.56 -7.11
N GLU A 118 -3.99 8.30 -6.96
CA GLU A 118 -3.27 7.35 -6.12
C GLU A 118 -2.07 6.74 -6.86
N TRP A 119 -0.97 6.56 -6.14
CA TRP A 119 0.17 5.83 -6.64
C TRP A 119 0.03 4.34 -6.31
N LYS A 120 0.08 3.50 -7.34
CA LYS A 120 -0.02 2.05 -7.21
C LYS A 120 1.13 1.34 -7.91
N ILE A 121 1.54 0.20 -7.38
CA ILE A 121 2.55 -0.64 -8.01
C ILE A 121 1.97 -1.20 -9.30
N LYS A 122 2.72 -1.03 -10.38
CA LYS A 122 2.43 -1.66 -11.66
C LYS A 122 3.00 -3.08 -11.64
N ALA A 123 2.10 -4.04 -11.76
CA ALA A 123 2.50 -5.42 -11.91
C ALA A 123 3.06 -5.71 -13.32
#